data_3fabbecf3c7343e8aa99679aa8a1bc4e
#
_entry.id   3fabbecf3c7343e8aa99679aa8a1bc4e
#
_cell.length_a   1.000
_cell.length_b   1.000
_cell.length_c   1.000
_cell.angle_alpha   90.00
_cell.angle_beta   90.00
_cell.angle_gamma   90.00
#
_symmetry.space_group_name_H-M   'P 1'
#
loop_
_entity.id
_entity.type
_entity.pdbx_description
1 polymer ?
#
loop_
_entity_poly.entity_id
_entity_poly.type
_entity_poly.pdbx_seq_one_letter_code
_entity_poly.pdbx_strand_id
1 'polypeptide(L)'
;FRRVIPAEPLAIVSTVDGRITALESSVDPFLQRPSLVCTIAQSSLGEFNIHSPIEGKIEQLWLRDPENGRYILAVWLRTDEQDDVVFTLDLHSLHHRAIVSIQPGERIGQGQRCGFAAIGCEVRVYMPENAQATVKPGDKILAGRTMLAKLKHG
;
A
#
# COMPACT_ATOMS: atom_id res chain seq x y z
N PHE A 1 -21.29 -2.83 6.25
CA PHE A 1 -20.38 -3.23 7.33
C PHE A 1 -19.32 -2.18 7.58
N ARG A 2 -19.15 -1.80 8.81
CA ARG A 2 -18.25 -0.73 9.19
C ARG A 2 -17.13 -1.26 10.07
N ARG A 3 -15.89 -1.17 9.58
CA ARG A 3 -14.71 -1.53 10.37
C ARG A 3 -14.35 -0.38 11.31
N VAL A 4 -14.12 -0.71 12.56
CA VAL A 4 -13.53 0.24 13.51
C VAL A 4 -12.03 0.04 13.44
N ILE A 5 -11.32 1.08 13.02
CA ILE A 5 -9.86 1.01 12.86
C ILE A 5 -9.23 1.94 13.89
N PRO A 6 -8.49 1.39 14.87
CA PRO A 6 -7.77 2.23 15.81
C PRO A 6 -6.68 3.02 15.09
N ALA A 7 -6.59 4.30 15.38
CA ALA A 7 -5.54 5.13 14.81
C ALA A 7 -4.20 4.81 15.52
N GLU A 8 -3.21 4.44 14.71
CA GLU A 8 -1.84 4.15 15.16
C GLU A 8 -0.88 5.04 14.38
N PRO A 9 -0.52 6.25 14.88
CA PRO A 9 0.18 7.24 14.08
C PRO A 9 1.50 6.79 13.46
N LEU A 10 2.21 5.86 14.10
CA LEU A 10 3.49 5.35 13.59
C LEU A 10 3.34 4.03 12.83
N ALA A 11 2.14 3.50 12.72
CA ALA A 11 1.91 2.22 12.06
C ALA A 11 1.62 2.41 10.57
N ILE A 12 2.11 1.46 9.77
CA ILE A 12 1.74 1.31 8.37
C ILE A 12 0.85 0.07 8.30
N VAL A 13 -0.41 0.25 7.90
CA VAL A 13 -1.36 -0.85 7.86
C VAL A 13 -1.50 -1.40 6.43
N SER A 14 -2.03 -2.61 6.31
CA SER A 14 -2.22 -3.24 5.01
C SER A 14 -3.22 -2.47 4.17
N THR A 15 -2.94 -2.37 2.87
CA THR A 15 -3.80 -1.73 1.87
C THR A 15 -4.92 -2.65 1.39
N VAL A 16 -4.71 -3.95 1.44
CA VAL A 16 -5.65 -4.96 0.94
C VAL A 16 -5.71 -6.17 1.86
N ASP A 17 -6.78 -6.95 1.73
CA ASP A 17 -6.81 -8.29 2.31
C ASP A 17 -5.94 -9.21 1.47
N GLY A 18 -5.12 -10.01 2.09
CA GLY A 18 -4.24 -10.90 1.35
C GLY A 18 -3.23 -11.63 2.21
N ARG A 19 -2.13 -11.99 1.57
CA ARG A 19 -1.03 -12.70 2.21
C ARG A 19 0.30 -12.07 1.81
N ILE A 20 1.19 -11.95 2.78
CA ILE A 20 2.54 -11.46 2.52
C ILE A 20 3.31 -12.52 1.73
N THR A 21 3.85 -12.15 0.58
CA THR A 21 4.64 -13.05 -0.26
C THR A 21 6.14 -12.76 -0.17
N ALA A 22 6.51 -11.52 0.12
CA ALA A 22 7.91 -11.14 0.28
C ALA A 22 8.02 -9.91 1.18
N LEU A 23 9.13 -9.83 1.87
CA LEU A 23 9.49 -8.67 2.69
C LEU A 23 11.00 -8.52 2.57
N GLU A 24 11.46 -7.43 1.95
CA GLU A 24 12.88 -7.28 1.64
C GLU A 24 13.28 -5.81 1.53
N SER A 25 14.58 -5.56 1.66
CA SER A 25 15.16 -4.25 1.37
C SER A 25 15.40 -4.13 -0.12
N SER A 26 14.96 -3.04 -0.72
CA SER A 26 15.12 -2.81 -2.15
C SER A 26 15.05 -1.32 -2.45
N VAL A 27 15.36 -0.93 -3.68
CA VAL A 27 15.24 0.45 -4.11
C VAL A 27 13.81 0.70 -4.58
N ASP A 28 13.19 1.75 -4.03
CA ASP A 28 11.90 2.24 -4.47
C ASP A 28 12.09 2.96 -5.81
N PRO A 29 11.53 2.44 -6.91
CA PRO A 29 11.74 3.05 -8.24
C PRO A 29 11.00 4.37 -8.43
N PHE A 30 10.04 4.69 -7.57
CA PHE A 30 9.26 5.92 -7.69
C PHE A 30 9.95 7.10 -7.03
N LEU A 31 10.50 6.91 -5.83
CA LEU A 31 11.21 7.95 -5.09
C LEU A 31 12.72 7.78 -5.16
N GLN A 32 13.20 6.73 -5.83
CA GLN A 32 14.63 6.44 -6.02
C GLN A 32 15.40 6.44 -4.70
N ARG A 33 14.89 5.69 -3.73
CA ARG A 33 15.47 5.61 -2.39
C ARG A 33 15.56 4.17 -1.92
N PRO A 34 16.51 3.85 -1.02
CA PRO A 34 16.46 2.58 -0.31
C PRO A 34 15.16 2.47 0.51
N SER A 35 14.53 1.32 0.51
CA SER A 35 13.25 1.13 1.16
C SER A 35 13.08 -0.28 1.68
N LEU A 36 12.16 -0.45 2.63
CA LEU A 36 11.65 -1.75 3.02
C LEU A 36 10.41 -2.01 2.16
N VAL A 37 10.40 -3.11 1.44
CA VAL A 37 9.32 -3.45 0.49
C VAL A 37 8.55 -4.65 1.00
N CYS A 38 7.25 -4.48 1.17
CA CYS A 38 6.34 -5.55 1.52
C CYS A 38 5.50 -5.89 0.29
N THR A 39 5.58 -7.13 -0.19
CA THR A 39 4.80 -7.60 -1.33
C THR A 39 3.63 -8.44 -0.83
N ILE A 40 2.44 -8.16 -1.34
CA ILE A 40 1.18 -8.75 -0.89
C ILE A 40 0.44 -9.32 -2.09
N ALA A 41 0.04 -10.59 -1.99
CA ALA A 41 -0.90 -11.17 -2.93
C ALA A 41 -2.32 -10.92 -2.40
N GLN A 42 -3.12 -10.15 -3.14
CA GLN A 42 -4.49 -9.84 -2.75
C GLN A 42 -5.33 -11.12 -2.73
N SER A 43 -6.15 -11.26 -1.68
CA SER A 43 -7.06 -12.40 -1.58
C SER A 43 -8.18 -12.30 -2.61
N SER A 44 -8.49 -13.41 -3.28
CA SER A 44 -9.64 -13.50 -4.18
C SER A 44 -10.96 -13.71 -3.43
N LEU A 45 -10.88 -14.01 -2.14
CA LEU A 45 -12.06 -14.30 -1.29
C LEU A 45 -12.35 -13.19 -0.28
N GLY A 46 -11.48 -12.20 -0.19
CA GLY A 46 -11.59 -11.14 0.80
C GLY A 46 -12.29 -9.91 0.26
N GLU A 47 -12.07 -8.82 0.96
CA GLU A 47 -12.54 -7.50 0.57
C GLU A 47 -11.69 -6.98 -0.60
N PHE A 48 -12.33 -6.37 -1.59
CA PHE A 48 -11.63 -5.80 -2.74
C PHE A 48 -11.38 -4.29 -2.60
N ASN A 49 -11.74 -3.68 -1.50
CA ASN A 49 -11.46 -2.28 -1.26
C ASN A 49 -9.98 -2.06 -0.93
N ILE A 50 -9.45 -0.96 -1.43
CA ILE A 50 -8.09 -0.51 -1.13
C ILE A 50 -8.18 0.50 0.01
N HIS A 51 -7.33 0.32 1.04
CA HIS A 51 -7.28 1.19 2.21
C HIS A 51 -5.94 1.90 2.27
N SER A 52 -5.94 3.14 2.74
CA SER A 52 -4.70 3.89 2.88
C SER A 52 -3.82 3.29 3.98
N PRO A 53 -2.52 3.08 3.71
CA PRO A 53 -1.62 2.49 4.70
C PRO A 53 -1.25 3.44 5.83
N ILE A 54 -1.35 4.75 5.61
CA ILE A 54 -0.98 5.78 6.58
C ILE A 54 -1.98 6.92 6.53
N GLU A 55 -1.97 7.75 7.57
CA GLU A 55 -2.62 9.05 7.54
C GLU A 55 -1.66 10.07 6.95
N GLY A 56 -2.11 10.81 5.96
CA GLY A 56 -1.27 11.82 5.36
C GLY A 56 -1.86 12.46 4.13
N LYS A 57 -0.99 13.16 3.41
CA LYS A 57 -1.35 13.84 2.17
C LYS A 57 -0.93 13.02 0.98
N ILE A 58 -1.78 12.95 -0.03
CA ILE A 58 -1.45 12.30 -1.29
C ILE A 58 -0.58 13.27 -2.09
N GLU A 59 0.67 12.88 -2.33
CA GLU A 59 1.61 13.71 -3.04
C GLU A 59 1.50 13.52 -4.55
N GLN A 60 1.36 12.27 -5.01
CA GLN A 60 1.29 11.99 -6.44
C GLN A 60 0.68 10.62 -6.71
N LEU A 61 0.09 10.49 -7.90
CA LEU A 61 -0.39 9.25 -8.48
C LEU A 61 0.34 9.02 -9.80
N TRP A 62 0.73 7.77 -10.06
CA TRP A 62 1.30 7.38 -11.35
C TRP A 62 0.53 6.19 -11.90
N LEU A 63 0.31 6.22 -13.19
CA LEU A 63 -0.09 5.03 -13.93
C LEU A 63 1.01 4.75 -14.93
N ARG A 64 1.74 3.68 -14.74
CA ARG A 64 2.81 3.25 -15.64
C ARG A 64 2.34 2.08 -16.47
N ASP A 65 2.65 2.12 -17.76
CA ASP A 65 2.43 1.04 -18.70
C ASP A 65 3.80 0.45 -19.04
N PRO A 66 4.32 -0.47 -18.22
CA PRO A 66 5.56 -1.13 -18.56
C PRO A 66 5.34 -2.02 -19.77
N GLU A 67 6.41 -2.32 -20.48
CA GLU A 67 6.37 -3.23 -21.60
C GLU A 67 5.65 -4.52 -21.22
N ASN A 68 4.85 -5.09 -22.10
CA ASN A 68 4.08 -6.34 -21.93
C ASN A 68 2.64 -6.17 -21.43
N GLY A 69 2.04 -4.99 -21.53
CA GLY A 69 0.62 -4.79 -21.21
C GLY A 69 0.29 -4.93 -19.72
N ARG A 70 1.28 -4.82 -18.86
CA ARG A 70 1.07 -4.76 -17.40
C ARG A 70 1.03 -3.32 -16.97
N TYR A 71 0.02 -2.96 -16.21
CA TYR A 71 -0.14 -1.61 -15.69
C TYR A 71 0.19 -1.58 -14.22
N ILE A 72 0.94 -0.57 -13.80
CA ILE A 72 1.24 -0.34 -12.39
C ILE A 72 0.64 1.00 -11.99
N LEU A 73 -0.30 0.94 -11.05
CA LEU A 73 -0.84 2.14 -10.43
C LEU A 73 -0.10 2.35 -9.12
N ALA A 74 0.51 3.51 -8.95
CA ALA A 74 1.28 3.84 -7.76
C ALA A 74 0.73 5.09 -7.08
N VAL A 75 0.70 5.08 -5.76
CA VAL A 75 0.24 6.20 -4.93
C VAL A 75 1.33 6.53 -3.92
N TRP A 76 1.75 7.80 -3.91
CA TRP A 76 2.70 8.32 -2.96
C TRP A 76 1.99 9.16 -1.91
N LEU A 77 2.15 8.76 -0.63
CA LEU A 77 1.59 9.47 0.52
C LEU A 77 2.72 9.95 1.42
N ARG A 78 2.50 11.09 2.07
CA ARG A 78 3.46 11.64 3.03
C ARG A 78 2.75 11.97 4.32
N THR A 79 3.28 11.47 5.45
CA THR A 79 2.77 11.81 6.78
C THR A 79 3.14 13.25 7.16
N ASP A 80 2.51 13.75 8.22
CA ASP A 80 2.85 15.08 8.75
C ASP A 80 4.29 15.14 9.28
N GLU A 81 4.88 14.01 9.65
CA GLU A 81 6.27 13.91 10.06
C GLU A 81 7.24 13.69 8.91
N GLN A 82 6.78 13.84 7.66
CA GLN A 82 7.60 13.71 6.46
C GLN A 82 8.05 12.28 6.14
N ASP A 83 7.33 11.29 6.61
CA ASP A 83 7.56 9.90 6.18
C ASP A 83 6.84 9.64 4.86
N ASP A 84 7.54 9.08 3.90
CA ASP A 84 6.99 8.77 2.59
C ASP A 84 6.68 7.28 2.48
N VAL A 85 5.47 6.98 2.02
CA VAL A 85 5.04 5.61 1.72
C VAL A 85 4.44 5.59 0.32
N VAL A 86 4.92 4.65 -0.50
CA VAL A 86 4.37 4.42 -1.83
C VAL A 86 3.75 3.04 -1.84
N PHE A 87 2.50 2.91 -2.28
CA PHE A 87 1.95 1.59 -2.55
C PHE A 87 1.60 1.46 -4.02
N THR A 88 1.77 0.26 -4.54
CA THR A 88 1.53 -0.02 -5.96
C THR A 88 0.54 -1.17 -6.11
N LEU A 89 -0.24 -1.10 -7.19
CA LEU A 89 -1.14 -2.15 -7.62
C LEU A 89 -0.66 -2.63 -8.98
N ASP A 90 -0.25 -3.88 -9.08
CA ASP A 90 0.20 -4.49 -10.32
C ASP A 90 -0.99 -5.14 -11.02
N LEU A 91 -1.40 -4.58 -12.14
CA LEU A 91 -2.55 -5.02 -12.91
C LEU A 91 -2.04 -5.91 -14.05
N HIS A 92 -2.12 -7.22 -13.88
CA HIS A 92 -1.54 -8.18 -14.82
C HIS A 92 -2.18 -8.20 -16.20
N SER A 93 -3.37 -7.59 -16.36
CA SER A 93 -4.02 -7.52 -17.67
C SER A 93 -5.01 -6.36 -17.69
N LEU A 94 -5.47 -6.00 -18.88
CA LEU A 94 -6.53 -5.00 -19.05
C LEU A 94 -7.86 -5.43 -18.43
N HIS A 95 -8.01 -6.70 -18.10
CA HIS A 95 -9.21 -7.22 -17.45
C HIS A 95 -9.18 -6.99 -15.94
N HIS A 96 -8.00 -6.72 -15.37
CA HIS A 96 -7.88 -6.35 -13.97
C HIS A 96 -8.08 -4.85 -13.85
N ARG A 97 -9.05 -4.44 -13.05
CA ARG A 97 -9.33 -3.03 -12.85
C ARG A 97 -8.99 -2.63 -11.44
N ALA A 98 -8.30 -1.50 -11.33
CA ALA A 98 -8.14 -0.80 -10.08
C ALA A 98 -8.63 0.61 -10.26
N ILE A 99 -9.41 1.09 -9.30
CA ILE A 99 -9.93 2.45 -9.29
C ILE A 99 -9.54 3.06 -7.96
N VAL A 100 -8.83 4.18 -8.00
CA VAL A 100 -8.58 4.97 -6.81
C VAL A 100 -9.41 6.25 -6.89
N SER A 101 -10.08 6.58 -5.79
CA SER A 101 -10.99 7.72 -5.72
C SER A 101 -10.34 8.91 -5.02
N ILE A 102 -9.03 9.04 -5.15
CA ILE A 102 -8.21 10.05 -4.48
C ILE A 102 -7.44 10.86 -5.51
N GLN A 103 -7.04 12.06 -5.13
CA GLN A 103 -6.29 12.97 -6.00
C GLN A 103 -5.12 13.58 -5.25
N PRO A 104 -4.05 13.96 -5.96
CA PRO A 104 -2.93 14.68 -5.33
C PRO A 104 -3.42 15.92 -4.60
N GLY A 105 -2.87 16.15 -3.43
CA GLY A 105 -3.26 17.27 -2.56
C GLY A 105 -4.31 16.93 -1.52
N GLU A 106 -5.04 15.82 -1.67
CA GLU A 106 -6.01 15.40 -0.68
C GLU A 106 -5.34 14.79 0.54
N ARG A 107 -5.97 14.95 1.70
CA ARG A 107 -5.59 14.23 2.91
C ARG A 107 -6.47 13.00 3.05
N ILE A 108 -5.89 11.93 3.57
CA ILE A 108 -6.60 10.68 3.81
C ILE A 108 -6.19 10.10 5.16
N GLY A 109 -7.14 9.47 5.85
CA GLY A 109 -6.87 8.83 7.14
C GLY A 109 -6.31 7.43 6.98
N GLN A 110 -5.54 6.98 7.96
CA GLN A 110 -5.02 5.62 8.02
C GLN A 110 -6.19 4.63 8.00
N GLY A 111 -6.11 3.63 7.14
CA GLY A 111 -7.16 2.62 7.00
C GLY A 111 -8.40 3.10 6.26
N GLN A 112 -8.47 4.36 5.88
CA GLN A 112 -9.58 4.88 5.11
C GLN A 112 -9.61 4.25 3.73
N ARG A 113 -10.80 3.86 3.27
CA ARG A 113 -10.97 3.30 1.93
C ARG A 113 -10.67 4.38 0.88
N CYS A 114 -9.79 4.07 -0.05
CA CYS A 114 -9.38 5.01 -1.09
C CYS A 114 -9.54 4.47 -2.50
N GLY A 115 -10.06 3.25 -2.64
CA GLY A 115 -10.24 2.69 -3.96
C GLY A 115 -10.74 1.26 -3.93
N PHE A 116 -10.70 0.65 -5.10
CA PHE A 116 -11.18 -0.69 -5.34
C PHE A 116 -10.25 -1.36 -6.34
N ALA A 117 -9.85 -2.60 -6.06
CA ALA A 117 -9.04 -3.41 -6.98
C ALA A 117 -9.75 -4.73 -7.20
N ALA A 118 -10.15 -5.01 -8.44
CA ALA A 118 -10.83 -6.26 -8.78
C ALA A 118 -9.79 -7.37 -8.92
N ILE A 119 -9.97 -8.42 -8.18
CA ILE A 119 -9.37 -9.76 -8.29
C ILE A 119 -7.85 -9.82 -8.45
N GLY A 120 -7.17 -10.31 -7.40
CA GLY A 120 -5.84 -10.91 -7.53
C GLY A 120 -4.69 -9.97 -7.88
N CYS A 121 -4.78 -8.70 -7.54
CA CYS A 121 -3.66 -7.78 -7.73
C CYS A 121 -2.49 -8.15 -6.82
N GLU A 122 -1.28 -7.96 -7.32
CA GLU A 122 -0.10 -7.92 -6.47
C GLU A 122 0.10 -6.49 -6.00
N VAL A 123 0.26 -6.33 -4.71
CA VAL A 123 0.44 -5.01 -4.09
C VAL A 123 1.83 -4.95 -3.48
N ARG A 124 2.53 -3.84 -3.70
CA ARG A 124 3.78 -3.57 -3.00
C ARG A 124 3.64 -2.31 -2.21
N VAL A 125 4.15 -2.34 -0.98
CA VAL A 125 4.21 -1.17 -0.10
C VAL A 125 5.67 -0.85 0.13
N TYR A 126 6.10 0.30 -0.37
CA TYR A 126 7.47 0.80 -0.21
C TYR A 126 7.49 1.73 0.98
N MET A 127 8.20 1.33 2.02
CA MET A 127 8.26 2.03 3.31
C MET A 127 9.66 2.57 3.53
N PRO A 128 9.85 3.54 4.45
CA PRO A 128 11.19 3.97 4.81
C PRO A 128 12.07 2.78 5.19
N GLU A 129 13.34 2.84 4.82
CA GLU A 129 14.28 1.74 5.03
C GLU A 129 14.38 1.33 6.51
N ASN A 130 14.25 2.29 7.42
CA ASN A 130 14.34 2.05 8.86
C ASN A 130 13.01 1.63 9.51
N ALA A 131 11.95 1.44 8.73
CA ALA A 131 10.69 0.95 9.29
C ALA A 131 10.89 -0.45 9.85
N GLN A 132 10.25 -0.71 10.98
CA GLN A 132 10.36 -2.00 11.66
C GLN A 132 9.19 -2.89 11.25
N ALA A 133 9.48 -3.97 10.51
CA ALA A 133 8.45 -4.91 10.06
C ALA A 133 7.81 -5.63 11.25
N THR A 134 6.49 -5.78 11.19
CA THR A 134 5.70 -6.51 12.18
C THR A 134 5.06 -7.76 11.60
N VAL A 135 5.29 -8.02 10.31
CA VAL A 135 4.80 -9.20 9.60
C VAL A 135 5.96 -9.93 8.94
N LYS A 136 5.69 -11.12 8.44
CA LYS A 136 6.66 -11.95 7.73
C LYS A 136 5.99 -12.63 6.54
N PRO A 137 6.75 -13.13 5.56
CA PRO A 137 6.19 -13.89 4.45
C PRO A 137 5.32 -15.05 4.95
N GLY A 138 4.18 -15.23 4.33
CA GLY A 138 3.19 -16.24 4.71
C GLY A 138 2.06 -15.72 5.60
N ASP A 139 2.23 -14.56 6.24
CA ASP A 139 1.20 -14.02 7.11
C ASP A 139 -0.04 -13.59 6.31
N LYS A 140 -1.22 -13.90 6.84
CA LYS A 140 -2.47 -13.35 6.35
C LYS A 140 -2.69 -11.97 6.94
N ILE A 141 -3.17 -11.07 6.12
CA ILE A 141 -3.38 -9.67 6.52
C ILE A 141 -4.75 -9.17 6.09
N LEU A 142 -5.26 -8.21 6.83
CA LEU A 142 -6.56 -7.58 6.57
C LEU A 142 -6.38 -6.10 6.27
N ALA A 143 -7.02 -5.65 5.22
CA ALA A 143 -6.97 -4.26 4.75
C ALA A 143 -7.36 -3.29 5.86
N GLY A 144 -6.54 -2.27 6.05
CA GLY A 144 -6.77 -1.21 7.02
C GLY A 144 -6.65 -1.64 8.48
N ARG A 145 -6.34 -2.90 8.77
CA ARG A 145 -6.32 -3.43 10.14
C ARG A 145 -4.99 -4.02 10.56
N THR A 146 -4.37 -4.82 9.69
CA THR A 146 -3.11 -5.48 10.05
C THR A 146 -1.97 -4.50 9.88
N MET A 147 -1.18 -4.30 10.93
CA MET A 147 0.02 -3.49 10.88
C MET A 147 1.12 -4.25 10.14
N LEU A 148 1.66 -3.64 9.07
CA LEU A 148 2.77 -4.21 8.30
C LEU A 148 4.10 -3.85 8.93
N ALA A 149 4.22 -2.63 9.40
CA ALA A 149 5.46 -2.11 9.96
C ALA A 149 5.18 -0.91 10.84
N LYS A 150 6.17 -0.54 11.63
CA LYS A 150 6.12 0.65 12.47
C LYS A 150 7.22 1.62 12.03
N LEU A 151 6.84 2.87 11.84
CA LEU A 151 7.78 3.94 11.53
C LEU A 151 8.64 4.24 12.75
N LYS A 152 9.92 4.52 12.53
CA LYS A 152 10.85 4.90 13.59
C LYS A 152 11.21 6.37 13.44
N HIS A 153 10.98 7.11 14.52
CA HIS A 153 11.43 8.49 14.66
C HIS A 153 12.50 8.49 15.76
N GLY A 154 13.68 8.79 15.34
CA GLY A 154 14.84 8.78 16.23
C GLY A 154 14.94 9.96 17.14
#